data_38d6fa61219d36070a5fe124056a409a
#
_entry.id   38d6fa61219d36070a5fe124056a409a
#
_cell.length_a   1.000
_cell.length_b   1.000
_cell.length_c   1.000
_cell.angle_alpha   90.00
_cell.angle_beta   90.00
_cell.angle_gamma   90.00
#
_symmetry.space_group_name_H-M   'P 1'
#
loop_
_entity.id
_entity.type
_entity.pdbx_description
1 polymer ?
#
loop_
_entity_poly.entity_id
_entity_poly.type
_entity_poly.pdbx_seq_one_letter_code
_entity_poly.pdbx_strand_id
1 'polypeptide(L)'
;MGVTALKPEILDEVFHSLPPEGRMEILNVGIPFYRLNLEKRLERARDKVLAFEARYRTTLRQLEADGLPDEADYAMHEDYVEWRYWSRELEQAQDTLHALSLFPEAPEPV
;
A
#
# COMPACT_ATOMS: atom_id res chain seq x y z
N MET A 1 -6.36 -16.72 -24.80
CA MET A 1 -5.81 -17.48 -23.67
C MET A 1 -5.70 -16.59 -22.45
N GLY A 2 -6.37 -16.96 -21.39
CA GLY A 2 -6.27 -16.22 -20.13
C GLY A 2 -4.92 -16.43 -19.48
N VAL A 3 -4.40 -15.40 -18.84
CA VAL A 3 -3.22 -15.54 -18.00
C VAL A 3 -3.63 -16.33 -16.76
N THR A 4 -3.04 -17.50 -16.56
CA THR A 4 -3.27 -18.27 -15.36
C THR A 4 -2.50 -17.61 -14.22
N ALA A 5 -3.23 -17.11 -13.22
CA ALA A 5 -2.59 -16.55 -12.06
C ALA A 5 -1.85 -17.66 -11.31
N LEU A 6 -0.55 -17.48 -11.13
CA LEU A 6 0.25 -18.41 -10.35
C LEU A 6 -0.09 -18.22 -8.87
N LYS A 7 -0.20 -19.34 -8.16
CA LYS A 7 -0.36 -19.26 -6.70
C LYS A 7 0.93 -18.72 -6.09
N PRO A 8 0.83 -17.96 -5.02
CA PRO A 8 2.03 -17.38 -4.39
C PRO A 8 3.11 -18.40 -4.07
N GLU A 9 2.73 -19.62 -3.65
CA GLU A 9 3.68 -20.68 -3.32
C GLU A 9 4.47 -21.13 -4.54
N ILE A 10 3.79 -21.25 -5.70
CA ILE A 10 4.44 -21.65 -6.96
C ILE A 10 5.34 -20.53 -7.44
N LEU A 11 4.89 -19.29 -7.32
CA LEU A 11 5.66 -18.12 -7.73
C LEU A 11 6.97 -18.04 -6.96
N ASP A 12 6.91 -18.29 -5.65
CA ASP A 12 8.08 -18.32 -4.78
C ASP A 12 9.06 -19.38 -5.22
N GLU A 13 8.58 -20.61 -5.48
CA GLU A 13 9.41 -21.70 -5.94
C GLU A 13 10.08 -21.39 -7.28
N VAL A 14 9.33 -20.84 -8.23
CA VAL A 14 9.88 -20.46 -9.53
C VAL A 14 10.96 -19.39 -9.38
N PHE A 15 10.70 -18.37 -8.58
CA PHE A 15 11.67 -17.30 -8.35
C PHE A 15 12.96 -17.83 -7.73
N HIS A 16 12.84 -18.71 -6.74
CA HIS A 16 14.01 -19.30 -6.08
C HIS A 16 14.76 -20.29 -6.95
N SER A 17 14.10 -20.86 -7.97
CA SER A 17 14.75 -21.75 -8.92
C SER A 17 15.60 -21.02 -9.95
N LEU A 18 15.45 -19.71 -10.08
CA LEU A 18 16.24 -18.91 -11.00
C LEU A 18 17.66 -18.72 -10.46
N PRO A 19 18.65 -18.55 -11.38
CA PRO A 19 20.00 -18.22 -10.94
C PRO A 19 20.00 -16.90 -10.17
N PRO A 20 20.95 -16.70 -9.23
CA PRO A 20 21.03 -15.44 -8.48
C PRO A 20 21.09 -14.20 -9.35
N GLU A 21 21.81 -14.25 -10.47
CA GLU A 21 21.93 -13.13 -11.40
C GLU A 21 20.56 -12.80 -12.01
N GLY A 22 19.77 -13.83 -12.37
CA GLY A 22 18.43 -13.64 -12.92
C GLY A 22 17.49 -13.01 -11.91
N ARG A 23 17.55 -13.46 -10.66
CA ARG A 23 16.76 -12.87 -9.58
C ARG A 23 17.11 -11.41 -9.37
N MET A 24 18.40 -11.10 -9.35
CA MET A 24 18.86 -9.70 -9.19
C MET A 24 18.40 -8.84 -10.35
N GLU A 25 18.47 -9.36 -11.57
CA GLU A 25 18.06 -8.63 -12.75
C GLU A 25 16.56 -8.29 -12.68
N ILE A 26 15.73 -9.26 -12.30
CA ILE A 26 14.29 -9.04 -12.14
C ILE A 26 14.02 -7.97 -11.08
N LEU A 27 14.69 -8.08 -9.93
CA LEU A 27 14.51 -7.12 -8.83
C LEU A 27 14.97 -5.71 -9.22
N ASN A 28 16.09 -5.62 -9.92
CA ASN A 28 16.63 -4.32 -10.33
C ASN A 28 15.70 -3.59 -11.31
N VAL A 29 14.97 -4.33 -12.13
CA VAL A 29 13.99 -3.75 -13.06
C VAL A 29 12.65 -3.51 -12.35
N GLY A 30 12.21 -4.48 -11.57
CA GLY A 30 10.86 -4.45 -10.99
C GLY A 30 10.71 -3.54 -9.79
N ILE A 31 11.72 -3.45 -8.93
CA ILE A 31 11.61 -2.67 -7.69
C ILE A 31 11.35 -1.18 -7.95
N PRO A 32 12.11 -0.50 -8.84
CA PRO A 32 11.84 0.92 -9.09
C PRO A 32 10.43 1.18 -9.63
N PHE A 33 9.95 0.30 -10.50
CA PHE A 33 8.61 0.41 -11.07
C PHE A 33 7.54 0.22 -10.00
N TYR A 34 7.69 -0.81 -9.18
CA TYR A 34 6.77 -1.10 -8.09
C TYR A 34 6.74 0.02 -7.05
N ARG A 35 7.93 0.55 -6.73
CA ARG A 35 8.05 1.68 -5.81
C ARG A 35 7.26 2.89 -6.31
N LEU A 36 7.37 3.20 -7.59
CA LEU A 36 6.63 4.32 -8.17
C LEU A 36 5.13 4.13 -8.01
N ASN A 37 4.63 2.92 -8.28
CA ASN A 37 3.22 2.61 -8.10
C ASN A 37 2.78 2.76 -6.65
N LEU A 38 3.60 2.30 -5.71
CA LEU A 38 3.31 2.42 -4.29
C LEU A 38 3.28 3.88 -3.83
N GLU A 39 4.20 4.69 -4.34
CA GLU A 39 4.23 6.12 -4.01
C GLU A 39 2.96 6.82 -4.46
N LYS A 40 2.45 6.47 -5.64
CA LYS A 40 1.18 7.01 -6.14
C LYS A 40 -0.01 6.57 -5.29
N ARG A 41 -0.03 5.30 -4.89
CA ARG A 41 -1.06 4.79 -3.99
C ARG A 41 -1.02 5.48 -2.64
N LEU A 42 0.18 5.67 -2.11
CA LEU A 42 0.37 6.34 -0.83
C LEU A 42 -0.14 7.77 -0.87
N GLU A 43 0.20 8.51 -1.93
CA GLU A 43 -0.24 9.87 -2.10
C GLU A 43 -1.76 9.97 -2.18
N ARG A 44 -2.38 9.08 -2.96
CA ARG A 44 -3.83 9.04 -3.09
C ARG A 44 -4.50 8.73 -1.76
N ALA A 45 -4.01 7.74 -1.04
CA ALA A 45 -4.57 7.36 0.26
C ALA A 45 -4.40 8.48 1.27
N ARG A 46 -3.23 9.13 1.27
CA ARG A 46 -2.97 10.28 2.15
C ARG A 46 -3.95 11.42 1.88
N ASP A 47 -4.18 11.74 0.62
CA ASP A 47 -5.11 12.81 0.24
C ASP A 47 -6.53 12.51 0.73
N LYS A 48 -6.96 11.24 0.60
CA LYS A 48 -8.27 10.82 1.08
C LYS A 48 -8.39 10.92 2.60
N VAL A 49 -7.38 10.45 3.31
CA VAL A 49 -7.36 10.52 4.78
C VAL A 49 -7.39 11.99 5.24
N LEU A 50 -6.56 12.83 4.62
CA LEU A 50 -6.52 14.26 4.99
C LEU A 50 -7.86 14.95 4.71
N ALA A 51 -8.55 14.57 3.64
CA ALA A 51 -9.86 15.13 3.34
C ALA A 51 -10.89 14.78 4.42
N PHE A 52 -10.88 13.55 4.91
CA PHE A 52 -11.76 13.15 6.01
C PHE A 52 -11.39 13.85 7.32
N GLU A 53 -10.09 13.96 7.61
CA GLU A 53 -9.63 14.66 8.81
C GLU A 53 -10.08 16.13 8.79
N ALA A 54 -9.99 16.78 7.62
CA ALA A 54 -10.44 18.16 7.49
C ALA A 54 -11.95 18.28 7.63
N ARG A 55 -12.70 17.33 7.05
CA ARG A 55 -14.17 17.36 7.11
C ARG A 55 -14.69 17.19 8.54
N TYR A 56 -14.12 16.26 9.29
CA TYR A 56 -14.60 15.94 10.62
C TYR A 56 -13.76 16.54 11.75
N ARG A 57 -12.69 17.25 11.40
CA ARG A 57 -11.80 17.96 12.33
C ARG A 57 -11.29 17.05 13.44
N THR A 58 -10.98 15.82 13.08
CA THR A 58 -10.43 14.82 14.00
C THR A 58 -9.65 13.79 13.20
N THR A 59 -8.98 12.88 13.90
CA THR A 59 -8.33 11.74 13.25
C THR A 59 -9.23 10.52 13.36
N LEU A 60 -9.01 9.54 12.50
CA LEU A 60 -9.76 8.28 12.57
C LEU A 60 -9.54 7.62 13.94
N ARG A 61 -8.31 7.65 14.43
CA ARG A 61 -7.96 7.07 15.72
C ARG A 61 -8.77 7.71 16.85
N GLN A 62 -8.90 9.03 16.83
CA GLN A 62 -9.66 9.75 17.84
C GLN A 62 -11.15 9.46 17.72
N LEU A 63 -11.65 9.42 16.47
CA LEU A 63 -13.05 9.09 16.22
C LEU A 63 -13.40 7.69 16.74
N GLU A 64 -12.51 6.72 16.51
CA GLU A 64 -12.73 5.36 16.99
C GLU A 64 -12.66 5.27 18.51
N ALA A 65 -11.81 6.08 19.15
CA ALA A 65 -11.73 6.12 20.60
C ALA A 65 -12.99 6.71 21.23
N ASP A 66 -13.55 7.75 20.60
CA ASP A 66 -14.75 8.43 21.11
C ASP A 66 -16.05 7.73 20.68
N GLY A 67 -15.99 6.98 19.59
CA GLY A 67 -17.16 6.40 18.95
C GLY A 67 -17.89 7.40 18.07
N LEU A 68 -18.71 6.89 17.15
CA LEU A 68 -19.55 7.75 16.32
C LEU A 68 -20.63 8.41 17.17
N PRO A 69 -20.99 9.68 16.90
CA PRO A 69 -22.08 10.31 17.62
C PRO A 69 -23.39 9.53 17.44
N ASP A 70 -24.27 9.58 18.45
CA ASP A 70 -25.56 8.91 18.39
C ASP A 70 -26.43 9.43 17.23
N GLU A 71 -26.29 10.71 16.91
CA GLU A 71 -27.01 11.34 15.82
C GLU A 71 -26.30 11.21 14.45
N ALA A 72 -25.27 10.35 14.36
CA ALA A 72 -24.55 10.16 13.09
C ALA A 72 -25.53 9.62 12.03
N ASP A 73 -25.57 10.30 10.87
CA ASP A 73 -26.42 9.89 9.78
C ASP A 73 -25.75 8.84 8.90
N TYR A 74 -26.47 8.40 7.88
CA TYR A 74 -26.00 7.38 6.94
C TYR A 74 -24.71 7.83 6.24
N ALA A 75 -24.64 9.10 5.85
CA ALA A 75 -23.47 9.65 5.16
C ALA A 75 -22.23 9.58 6.04
N MET A 76 -22.37 9.86 7.34
CA MET A 76 -21.23 9.78 8.26
C MET A 76 -20.77 8.34 8.45
N HIS A 77 -21.70 7.39 8.51
CA HIS A 77 -21.36 5.96 8.59
C HIS A 77 -20.62 5.49 7.33
N GLU A 78 -21.06 5.92 6.16
CA GLU A 78 -20.38 5.60 4.91
C GLU A 78 -18.99 6.22 4.87
N ASP A 79 -18.85 7.48 5.26
CA ASP A 79 -17.56 8.15 5.33
C ASP A 79 -16.61 7.43 6.28
N TYR A 80 -17.12 6.94 7.41
CA TYR A 80 -16.32 6.18 8.35
C TYR A 80 -15.75 4.90 7.71
N VAL A 81 -16.56 4.19 6.96
CA VAL A 81 -16.13 2.96 6.27
C VAL A 81 -15.05 3.28 5.23
N GLU A 82 -15.26 4.33 4.41
CA GLU A 82 -14.26 4.77 3.44
C GLU A 82 -12.98 5.26 4.11
N TRP A 83 -13.12 6.01 5.18
CA TRP A 83 -11.96 6.52 5.92
C TRP A 83 -11.10 5.38 6.45
N ARG A 84 -11.73 4.34 7.01
CA ARG A 84 -11.02 3.13 7.45
C ARG A 84 -10.30 2.45 6.29
N TYR A 85 -10.95 2.37 5.14
CA TYR A 85 -10.36 1.77 3.94
C TYR A 85 -9.09 2.53 3.53
N TRP A 86 -9.19 3.85 3.41
CA TRP A 86 -8.05 4.64 2.97
C TRP A 86 -6.93 4.69 4.01
N SER A 87 -7.27 4.68 5.29
CA SER A 87 -6.26 4.61 6.36
C SER A 87 -5.49 3.30 6.30
N ARG A 88 -6.17 2.20 6.01
CA ARG A 88 -5.53 0.91 5.84
C ARG A 88 -4.64 0.88 4.59
N GLU A 89 -5.14 1.43 3.49
CA GLU A 89 -4.36 1.54 2.26
C GLU A 89 -3.09 2.36 2.46
N LEU A 90 -3.20 3.46 3.20
CA LEU A 90 -2.06 4.31 3.52
C LEU A 90 -1.02 3.53 4.33
N GLU A 91 -1.45 2.84 5.36
CA GLU A 91 -0.58 2.05 6.22
C GLU A 91 0.10 0.93 5.43
N GLN A 92 -0.65 0.22 4.60
CA GLN A 92 -0.09 -0.86 3.78
C GLN A 92 0.95 -0.35 2.79
N ALA A 93 0.69 0.79 2.15
CA ALA A 93 1.63 1.39 1.22
C ALA A 93 2.91 1.82 1.94
N GLN A 94 2.78 2.42 3.12
CA GLN A 94 3.93 2.81 3.94
C GLN A 94 4.77 1.61 4.33
N ASP A 95 4.12 0.54 4.80
CA ASP A 95 4.80 -0.68 5.22
C ASP A 95 5.53 -1.34 4.06
N THR A 96 4.89 -1.40 2.90
CA THR A 96 5.49 -2.00 1.72
C THR A 96 6.67 -1.18 1.21
N LEU A 97 6.54 0.15 1.20
CA LEU A 97 7.67 1.03 0.82
C LEU A 97 8.83 0.86 1.78
N HIS A 98 8.54 0.72 3.08
CA HIS A 98 9.59 0.47 4.06
C HIS A 98 10.29 -0.87 3.77
N ALA A 99 9.52 -1.92 3.47
CA ALA A 99 10.09 -3.22 3.13
C ALA A 99 10.97 -3.14 1.88
N LEU A 100 10.55 -2.39 0.86
CA LEU A 100 11.35 -2.20 -0.34
C LEU A 100 12.65 -1.47 -0.06
N SER A 101 12.66 -0.57 0.92
CA SER A 101 13.88 0.17 1.28
C SER A 101 14.97 -0.72 1.86
N LEU A 102 14.62 -1.94 2.28
CA LEU A 102 15.58 -2.89 2.82
C LEU A 102 16.38 -3.59 1.71
N PHE A 103 15.91 -3.54 0.46
CA PHE A 103 16.70 -4.05 -0.65
C PHE A 103 17.85 -3.09 -0.93
N PRO A 104 19.07 -3.62 -1.13
CA PRO A 104 20.19 -2.76 -1.48
C PRO A 104 19.95 -2.08 -2.82
N GLU A 105 20.38 -0.83 -2.95
CA GLU A 105 20.32 -0.16 -4.23
C GLU A 105 21.25 -0.84 -5.22
N ALA A 106 20.78 -0.93 -6.47
CA ALA A 106 21.63 -1.46 -7.52
C ALA A 106 22.87 -0.55 -7.67
N PRO A 107 24.07 -1.12 -7.81
CA PRO A 107 25.25 -0.29 -8.04
C PRO A 107 25.06 0.50 -9.31
N GLU A 108 25.45 1.79 -9.27
CA GLU A 108 25.35 2.62 -10.45
C GLU A 108 26.22 2.05 -11.56
N PRO A 109 25.74 2.08 -12.82
CA PRO A 109 26.57 1.63 -13.92
C PRO A 109 27.80 2.54 -14.03
N VAL A 110 28.91 1.88 -14.10
CA VAL A 110 30.18 2.58 -14.21
C VAL A 110 30.37 3.08 -15.63
#